data_4a4e9b3c5d84ed4c39ad256171b88c38
#
_entry.id   4a4e9b3c5d84ed4c39ad256171b88c38
#
_cell.length_a   1.000
_cell.length_b   1.000
_cell.length_c   1.000
_cell.angle_alpha   90.00
_cell.angle_beta   90.00
_cell.angle_gamma   90.00
#
_symmetry.space_group_name_H-M   'P 1'
#
loop_
_entity.id
_entity.type
_entity.pdbx_description
1 polymer ?
#
loop_
_entity_poly.entity_id
_entity_poly.type
_entity_poly.pdbx_seq_one_letter_code
_entity_poly.pdbx_strand_id
1 'polypeptide(L)'
;MRADSPEFLQATQTSYDAIAEAYTAEFPDSLAGRPLERALLTAFVDLVRAAGAPKQPPVADIGSGPGHVAARLHELGLPVFGVDVSPRMVALARKAHPELRFHVGSMTSLDLPDETLGGIIALYSIIHVPDGHLPAVFAEFHRVLVPGAPVLLGFQSGDEDGHERLTERFGQEISLDYYWRTPDTVASHFTRAGLELHACVLREAVDGEKRPRTFLLARRPAVVTGES
;
A
#
# COMPACT_ATOMS: atom_id res chain seq x y z
N MET A 1 16.79 1.70 10.89
CA MET A 1 15.57 2.03 11.66
C MET A 1 15.95 2.87 12.87
N ARG A 2 15.20 3.93 13.21
CA ARG A 2 15.50 4.78 14.38
C ARG A 2 15.18 4.00 15.66
N ALA A 3 15.92 4.25 16.75
CA ALA A 3 15.79 3.53 18.04
C ALA A 3 14.39 3.64 18.69
N ASP A 4 13.52 4.55 18.23
CA ASP A 4 12.18 4.82 18.75
C ASP A 4 11.05 4.38 17.80
N SER A 5 11.28 3.38 16.93
CA SER A 5 10.21 2.87 16.04
C SER A 5 9.13 2.16 16.86
N PRO A 6 7.83 2.38 16.57
CA PRO A 6 6.74 1.69 17.25
C PRO A 6 6.90 0.16 17.25
N GLU A 7 6.52 -0.49 18.35
CA GLU A 7 6.68 -1.94 18.54
C GLU A 7 6.08 -2.78 17.40
N PHE A 8 4.90 -2.38 16.90
CA PHE A 8 4.25 -3.09 15.79
C PHE A 8 5.09 -3.07 14.50
N LEU A 9 5.82 -1.98 14.23
CA LEU A 9 6.69 -1.90 13.06
C LEU A 9 7.87 -2.86 13.18
N GLN A 10 8.45 -2.99 14.37
CA GLN A 10 9.54 -3.93 14.62
C GLN A 10 9.05 -5.38 14.49
N ALA A 11 7.89 -5.70 15.06
CA ALA A 11 7.27 -7.02 14.96
C ALA A 11 6.95 -7.38 13.49
N THR A 12 6.37 -6.44 12.73
CA THR A 12 6.07 -6.61 11.30
C THR A 12 7.34 -6.83 10.49
N GLN A 13 8.36 -5.99 10.69
CA GLN A 13 9.65 -6.12 10.03
C GLN A 13 10.29 -7.48 10.29
N THR A 14 10.44 -7.85 11.57
CA THR A 14 11.08 -9.11 11.98
C THR A 14 10.33 -10.31 11.41
N SER A 15 8.99 -10.29 11.44
CA SER A 15 8.16 -11.36 10.89
C SER A 15 8.34 -11.51 9.39
N TYR A 16 8.29 -10.40 8.62
CA TYR A 16 8.50 -10.48 7.17
C TYR A 16 9.94 -10.79 6.79
N ASP A 17 10.93 -10.34 7.55
CA ASP A 17 12.32 -10.75 7.34
C ASP A 17 12.49 -12.28 7.50
N ALA A 18 11.81 -12.88 8.49
CA ALA A 18 11.88 -14.32 8.74
C ALA A 18 11.25 -15.16 7.62
N ILE A 19 10.17 -14.67 6.98
CA ILE A 19 9.41 -15.44 5.99
C ILE A 19 9.63 -14.99 4.54
N ALA A 20 10.50 -14.01 4.27
CA ALA A 20 10.58 -13.32 2.98
C ALA A 20 10.78 -14.27 1.79
N GLU A 21 11.71 -15.22 1.88
CA GLU A 21 11.99 -16.18 0.81
C GLU A 21 10.81 -17.14 0.59
N ALA A 22 10.25 -17.70 1.66
CA ALA A 22 9.12 -18.61 1.57
C ALA A 22 7.86 -17.90 1.04
N TYR A 23 7.64 -16.67 1.50
CA TYR A 23 6.54 -15.82 0.99
C TYR A 23 6.70 -15.55 -0.51
N THR A 24 7.89 -15.16 -0.95
CA THR A 24 8.16 -14.88 -2.37
C THR A 24 8.03 -16.12 -3.25
N ALA A 25 8.42 -17.28 -2.74
CA ALA A 25 8.29 -18.57 -3.45
C ALA A 25 6.82 -19.02 -3.56
N GLU A 26 6.01 -18.79 -2.51
CA GLU A 26 4.57 -19.11 -2.49
C GLU A 26 3.76 -18.19 -3.41
N PHE A 27 4.16 -16.92 -3.50
CA PHE A 27 3.47 -15.91 -4.29
C PHE A 27 4.39 -15.32 -5.38
N PRO A 28 4.79 -16.12 -6.39
CA PRO A 28 5.75 -15.67 -7.43
C PRO A 28 5.15 -14.58 -8.33
N ASP A 29 3.84 -14.52 -8.44
CA ASP A 29 3.08 -13.43 -9.06
C ASP A 29 1.80 -13.19 -8.25
N SER A 30 1.81 -12.16 -7.42
CA SER A 30 0.66 -11.81 -6.58
C SER A 30 -0.56 -11.33 -7.36
N LEU A 31 -0.41 -10.99 -8.64
CA LEU A 31 -1.46 -10.51 -9.54
C LEU A 31 -1.97 -11.60 -10.50
N ALA A 32 -1.29 -12.77 -10.57
CA ALA A 32 -1.76 -13.91 -11.35
C ALA A 32 -3.15 -14.36 -10.85
N GLY A 33 -4.06 -14.63 -11.77
CA GLY A 33 -5.42 -15.04 -11.42
C GLY A 33 -6.30 -13.96 -10.77
N ARG A 34 -5.82 -12.70 -10.67
CA ARG A 34 -6.54 -11.58 -10.04
C ARG A 34 -6.95 -10.50 -11.06
N PRO A 35 -7.97 -10.75 -11.89
CA PRO A 35 -8.35 -9.83 -12.97
C PRO A 35 -8.87 -8.49 -12.45
N LEU A 36 -9.58 -8.47 -11.32
CA LEU A 36 -10.09 -7.23 -10.73
C LEU A 36 -8.96 -6.32 -10.25
N GLU A 37 -7.98 -6.88 -9.53
CA GLU A 37 -6.81 -6.13 -9.07
C GLU A 37 -6.03 -5.56 -10.26
N ARG A 38 -5.84 -6.33 -11.33
CA ARG A 38 -5.18 -5.82 -12.56
C ARG A 38 -5.98 -4.71 -13.24
N ALA A 39 -7.31 -4.80 -13.26
CA ALA A 39 -8.17 -3.74 -13.79
C ALA A 39 -8.09 -2.47 -12.94
N LEU A 40 -8.07 -2.60 -11.61
CA LEU A 40 -7.91 -1.47 -10.69
C LEU A 40 -6.54 -0.79 -10.84
N LEU A 41 -5.46 -1.56 -11.07
CA LEU A 41 -4.15 -1.00 -11.38
C LEU A 41 -4.18 -0.19 -12.69
N THR A 42 -4.87 -0.69 -13.72
CA THR A 42 -5.02 0.05 -14.98
C THR A 42 -5.82 1.34 -14.78
N ALA A 43 -6.93 1.28 -14.06
CA ALA A 43 -7.73 2.46 -13.73
C ALA A 43 -6.92 3.48 -12.90
N PHE A 44 -6.11 3.01 -11.94
CA PHE A 44 -5.21 3.88 -11.16
C PHE A 44 -4.18 4.57 -12.07
N VAL A 45 -3.57 3.86 -13.03
CA VAL A 45 -2.64 4.45 -14.01
C VAL A 45 -3.31 5.56 -14.81
N ASP A 46 -4.55 5.34 -15.26
CA ASP A 46 -5.31 6.35 -16.01
C ASP A 46 -5.62 7.58 -15.14
N LEU A 47 -5.93 7.39 -13.86
CA LEU A 47 -6.13 8.50 -12.91
C LEU A 47 -4.84 9.29 -12.65
N VAL A 48 -3.68 8.62 -12.50
CA VAL A 48 -2.39 9.29 -12.37
C VAL A 48 -2.08 10.15 -13.60
N ARG A 49 -2.34 9.64 -14.80
CA ARG A 49 -2.17 10.38 -16.05
C ARG A 49 -3.14 11.55 -16.18
N ALA A 50 -4.39 11.35 -15.80
CA ALA A 50 -5.45 12.37 -15.83
C ALA A 50 -5.21 13.51 -14.83
N ALA A 51 -4.48 13.28 -13.73
CA ALA A 51 -4.11 14.31 -12.77
C ALA A 51 -3.17 15.39 -13.38
N GLY A 52 -2.55 15.10 -14.53
CA GLY A 52 -1.93 16.10 -15.41
C GLY A 52 -0.73 16.84 -14.85
N ALA A 53 -0.04 16.29 -13.85
CA ALA A 53 1.12 16.94 -13.26
C ALA A 53 2.26 17.13 -14.32
N PRO A 54 2.82 18.33 -14.47
CA PRO A 54 3.70 18.71 -15.60
C PRO A 54 4.97 17.87 -15.78
N LYS A 55 5.39 17.10 -14.76
CA LYS A 55 6.61 16.29 -14.74
C LYS A 55 6.40 14.81 -14.47
N GLN A 56 5.14 14.32 -14.49
CA GLN A 56 4.81 12.96 -14.03
C GLN A 56 5.60 12.58 -12.76
N PRO A 57 5.23 13.14 -11.58
CA PRO A 57 5.88 12.76 -10.35
C PRO A 57 5.79 11.23 -10.14
N PRO A 58 6.79 10.60 -9.51
CA PRO A 58 6.79 9.15 -9.34
C PRO A 58 5.62 8.67 -8.49
N VAL A 59 5.22 7.43 -8.72
CA VAL A 59 4.28 6.69 -7.89
C VAL A 59 5.06 5.88 -6.86
N ALA A 60 4.54 5.77 -5.65
CA ALA A 60 5.08 4.90 -4.62
C ALA A 60 4.18 3.69 -4.39
N ASP A 61 4.76 2.49 -4.43
CA ASP A 61 4.18 1.23 -3.96
C ASP A 61 4.59 1.03 -2.49
N ILE A 62 3.64 1.22 -1.56
CA ILE A 62 3.90 1.26 -0.12
C ILE A 62 3.51 -0.07 0.54
N GLY A 63 4.49 -0.75 1.13
CA GLY A 63 4.41 -2.14 1.52
C GLY A 63 4.58 -3.04 0.29
N SER A 64 5.59 -2.71 -0.53
CA SER A 64 5.79 -3.30 -1.85
C SER A 64 6.16 -4.79 -1.84
N GLY A 65 6.57 -5.34 -0.69
CA GLY A 65 7.03 -6.71 -0.59
C GLY A 65 8.09 -7.05 -1.64
N PRO A 66 7.93 -8.17 -2.39
CA PRO A 66 8.89 -8.57 -3.44
C PRO A 66 8.76 -7.78 -4.75
N GLY A 67 7.91 -6.73 -4.81
CA GLY A 67 7.91 -5.72 -5.89
C GLY A 67 6.96 -5.99 -7.07
N HIS A 68 6.05 -6.96 -6.99
CA HIS A 68 5.18 -7.34 -8.12
C HIS A 68 4.27 -6.20 -8.61
N VAL A 69 3.71 -5.42 -7.66
CA VAL A 69 2.83 -4.30 -8.00
C VAL A 69 3.64 -3.16 -8.64
N ALA A 70 4.80 -2.81 -8.06
CA ALA A 70 5.70 -1.83 -8.65
C ALA A 70 6.13 -2.23 -10.07
N ALA A 71 6.51 -3.49 -10.29
CA ALA A 71 6.87 -4.00 -11.62
C ALA A 71 5.70 -3.85 -12.61
N ARG A 72 4.48 -4.20 -12.19
CA ARG A 72 3.30 -4.06 -13.04
C ARG A 72 3.00 -2.60 -13.39
N LEU A 73 3.12 -1.66 -12.45
CA LEU A 73 2.96 -0.24 -12.72
C LEU A 73 4.02 0.30 -13.68
N HIS A 74 5.26 -0.19 -13.56
CA HIS A 74 6.35 0.13 -14.48
C HIS A 74 6.07 -0.36 -15.91
N GLU A 75 5.62 -1.60 -16.08
CA GLU A 75 5.17 -2.14 -17.37
C GLU A 75 4.04 -1.32 -18.00
N LEU A 76 3.16 -0.75 -17.16
CA LEU A 76 2.10 0.16 -17.59
C LEU A 76 2.61 1.59 -17.86
N GLY A 77 3.93 1.83 -17.75
CA GLY A 77 4.59 3.07 -18.16
C GLY A 77 4.62 4.18 -17.11
N LEU A 78 4.41 3.87 -15.82
CA LEU A 78 4.58 4.86 -14.76
C LEU A 78 6.02 4.87 -14.20
N PRO A 79 6.57 6.04 -13.86
CA PRO A 79 7.74 6.10 -12.99
C PRO A 79 7.34 5.66 -11.59
N VAL A 80 7.90 4.56 -11.09
CA VAL A 80 7.49 3.94 -9.83
C VAL A 80 8.71 3.49 -9.02
N PHE A 81 8.55 3.50 -7.70
CA PHE A 81 9.47 2.85 -6.75
C PHE A 81 8.68 2.19 -5.63
N GLY A 82 9.30 1.20 -4.96
CA GLY A 82 8.71 0.52 -3.83
C GLY A 82 9.31 0.96 -2.48
N VAL A 83 8.48 0.91 -1.44
CA VAL A 83 8.89 1.09 -0.04
C VAL A 83 8.34 -0.07 0.77
N ASP A 84 9.21 -0.72 1.54
CA ASP A 84 8.80 -1.80 2.46
C ASP A 84 9.55 -1.70 3.78
N VAL A 85 8.91 -2.13 4.87
CA VAL A 85 9.53 -2.11 6.19
C VAL A 85 10.60 -3.20 6.34
N SER A 86 10.50 -4.30 5.59
CA SER A 86 11.41 -5.44 5.63
C SER A 86 12.60 -5.25 4.71
N PRO A 87 13.84 -5.14 5.24
CA PRO A 87 15.06 -5.17 4.45
C PRO A 87 15.21 -6.41 3.55
N ARG A 88 14.71 -7.57 4.00
CA ARG A 88 14.76 -8.83 3.22
C ARG A 88 13.82 -8.77 2.01
N MET A 89 12.58 -8.27 2.18
CA MET A 89 11.67 -8.04 1.06
C MET A 89 12.27 -7.07 0.05
N VAL A 90 12.82 -5.95 0.51
CA VAL A 90 13.52 -4.97 -0.36
C VAL A 90 14.68 -5.61 -1.12
N ALA A 91 15.47 -6.47 -0.47
CA ALA A 91 16.57 -7.17 -1.14
C ALA A 91 16.07 -8.12 -2.24
N LEU A 92 14.98 -8.86 -1.98
CA LEU A 92 14.35 -9.75 -2.96
C LEU A 92 13.77 -8.95 -4.13
N ALA A 93 13.07 -7.84 -3.85
CA ALA A 93 12.51 -6.95 -4.87
C ALA A 93 13.60 -6.38 -5.79
N ARG A 94 14.72 -5.89 -5.23
CA ARG A 94 15.88 -5.40 -6.01
C ARG A 94 16.52 -6.48 -6.88
N LYS A 95 16.52 -7.72 -6.40
CA LYS A 95 17.03 -8.86 -7.16
C LYS A 95 16.11 -9.25 -8.32
N ALA A 96 14.79 -9.22 -8.07
CA ALA A 96 13.80 -9.61 -9.07
C ALA A 96 13.59 -8.51 -10.14
N HIS A 97 13.70 -7.23 -9.75
CA HIS A 97 13.41 -6.07 -10.58
C HIS A 97 14.56 -5.04 -10.51
N PRO A 98 15.74 -5.35 -11.08
CA PRO A 98 16.94 -4.51 -10.97
C PRO A 98 16.81 -3.15 -11.64
N GLU A 99 15.83 -2.95 -12.54
CA GLU A 99 15.47 -1.70 -13.19
C GLU A 99 14.69 -0.74 -12.29
N LEU A 100 14.12 -1.24 -11.18
CA LEU A 100 13.32 -0.47 -10.24
C LEU A 100 14.10 -0.12 -8.97
N ARG A 101 13.63 0.89 -8.29
CA ARG A 101 14.17 1.29 -6.98
C ARG A 101 13.25 0.82 -5.86
N PHE A 102 13.85 0.26 -4.82
CA PHE A 102 13.16 -0.16 -3.61
C PHE A 102 13.90 0.38 -2.39
N HIS A 103 13.16 0.89 -1.42
CA HIS A 103 13.70 1.52 -0.23
C HIS A 103 13.15 0.86 1.03
N VAL A 104 13.98 0.71 2.05
CA VAL A 104 13.51 0.32 3.37
C VAL A 104 12.91 1.54 4.05
N GLY A 105 11.64 1.45 4.45
CA GLY A 105 10.92 2.58 5.05
C GLY A 105 9.58 2.19 5.63
N SER A 106 8.96 3.14 6.36
CA SER A 106 7.65 2.94 6.97
C SER A 106 6.62 3.90 6.38
N MET A 107 5.40 3.41 6.17
CA MET A 107 4.25 4.22 5.75
C MET A 107 3.81 5.25 6.78
N THR A 108 4.25 5.13 8.04
CA THR A 108 3.94 6.11 9.09
C THR A 108 4.86 7.33 9.08
N SER A 109 5.96 7.27 8.32
CA SER A 109 6.94 8.36 8.17
C SER A 109 7.79 8.09 6.94
N LEU A 110 7.36 8.57 5.78
CA LEU A 110 8.08 8.45 4.52
C LEU A 110 9.20 9.50 4.47
N ASP A 111 10.41 9.07 4.09
CA ASP A 111 11.56 9.97 3.92
C ASP A 111 11.47 10.66 2.55
N LEU A 112 10.41 11.43 2.37
CA LEU A 112 10.08 12.16 1.15
C LEU A 112 9.65 13.59 1.49
N PRO A 113 10.00 14.58 0.66
CA PRO A 113 9.44 15.93 0.78
C PRO A 113 7.91 15.94 0.57
N ASP A 114 7.27 17.00 1.02
CA ASP A 114 5.87 17.26 0.72
C ASP A 114 5.66 17.36 -0.80
N GLU A 115 4.49 16.94 -1.26
CA GLU A 115 4.05 17.09 -2.65
C GLU A 115 5.06 16.54 -3.68
N THR A 116 5.58 15.34 -3.42
CA THR A 116 6.57 14.66 -4.27
C THR A 116 5.96 13.60 -5.15
N LEU A 117 4.85 12.96 -4.72
CA LEU A 117 4.30 11.78 -5.38
C LEU A 117 3.12 12.11 -6.28
N GLY A 118 3.12 11.54 -7.50
CA GLY A 118 2.01 11.55 -8.44
C GLY A 118 0.94 10.50 -8.15
N GLY A 119 1.14 9.64 -7.16
CA GLY A 119 0.19 8.64 -6.70
C GLY A 119 0.79 7.70 -5.66
N ILE A 120 -0.08 7.07 -4.88
CA ILE A 120 0.29 6.02 -3.93
C ILE A 120 -0.56 4.80 -4.20
N ILE A 121 0.09 3.63 -4.18
CA ILE A 121 -0.59 2.35 -4.11
C ILE A 121 -0.14 1.62 -2.84
N ALA A 122 -1.10 1.00 -2.12
CA ALA A 122 -0.81 0.26 -0.91
C ALA A 122 -1.78 -0.94 -0.83
N LEU A 123 -1.36 -2.07 -1.40
CA LEU A 123 -2.17 -3.29 -1.44
C LEU A 123 -1.77 -4.24 -0.32
N TYR A 124 -2.74 -4.54 0.55
CA TYR A 124 -2.59 -5.51 1.66
C TYR A 124 -1.44 -5.20 2.63
N SER A 125 -1.09 -3.91 2.76
CA SER A 125 -0.01 -3.45 3.65
C SER A 125 -0.52 -2.78 4.92
N ILE A 126 -1.62 -2.00 4.87
CA ILE A 126 -2.22 -1.40 6.07
C ILE A 126 -2.83 -2.42 7.04
N ILE A 127 -3.00 -3.66 6.60
CA ILE A 127 -3.53 -4.76 7.42
C ILE A 127 -2.63 -5.12 8.61
N HIS A 128 -1.41 -4.60 8.66
CA HIS A 128 -0.48 -4.77 9.77
C HIS A 128 -0.35 -3.52 10.65
N VAL A 129 -1.13 -2.48 10.36
CA VAL A 129 -1.08 -1.21 11.08
C VAL A 129 -2.22 -1.17 12.11
N PRO A 130 -1.93 -1.05 13.42
CA PRO A 130 -2.97 -0.86 14.44
C PRO A 130 -3.78 0.43 14.20
N ASP A 131 -5.05 0.43 14.60
CA ASP A 131 -5.98 1.55 14.35
C ASP A 131 -5.47 2.89 14.84
N GLY A 132 -4.81 2.91 16.00
CA GLY A 132 -4.23 4.14 16.56
C GLY A 132 -3.13 4.78 15.70
N HIS A 133 -2.57 4.05 14.73
CA HIS A 133 -1.52 4.52 13.83
C HIS A 133 -2.01 4.85 12.41
N LEU A 134 -3.23 4.44 12.02
CA LEU A 134 -3.81 4.75 10.71
C LEU A 134 -3.91 6.26 10.43
N PRO A 135 -4.28 7.12 11.41
CA PRO A 135 -4.29 8.57 11.17
C PRO A 135 -2.94 9.11 10.71
N ALA A 136 -1.83 8.62 11.29
CA ALA A 136 -0.48 9.03 10.89
C ALA A 136 -0.14 8.55 9.48
N VAL A 137 -0.55 7.32 9.10
CA VAL A 137 -0.35 6.78 7.75
C VAL A 137 -1.04 7.65 6.71
N PHE A 138 -2.31 7.97 6.91
CA PHE A 138 -3.07 8.71 5.89
C PHE A 138 -2.73 10.20 5.87
N ALA A 139 -2.33 10.79 6.99
CA ALA A 139 -1.75 12.14 7.02
C ALA A 139 -0.43 12.19 6.23
N GLU A 140 0.40 11.15 6.34
CA GLU A 140 1.64 11.04 5.60
C GLU A 140 1.38 10.85 4.09
N PHE A 141 0.39 10.04 3.71
CA PHE A 141 -0.04 9.91 2.31
C PHE A 141 -0.50 11.25 1.75
N HIS A 142 -1.35 11.97 2.49
CA HIS A 142 -1.79 13.30 2.09
C HIS A 142 -0.60 14.27 1.93
N ARG A 143 0.35 14.27 2.86
CA ARG A 143 1.50 15.17 2.85
C ARG A 143 2.36 15.01 1.60
N VAL A 144 2.68 13.78 1.24
CA VAL A 144 3.64 13.49 0.14
C VAL A 144 3.02 13.53 -1.26
N LEU A 145 1.70 13.42 -1.39
CA LEU A 145 1.01 13.48 -2.68
C LEU A 145 0.96 14.91 -3.21
N VAL A 146 1.14 15.10 -4.51
CA VAL A 146 0.79 16.37 -5.16
C VAL A 146 -0.74 16.55 -5.18
N PRO A 147 -1.27 17.80 -5.24
CA PRO A 147 -2.70 18.04 -5.42
C PRO A 147 -3.26 17.30 -6.64
N GLY A 148 -4.41 16.67 -6.49
CA GLY A 148 -5.07 15.85 -7.52
C GLY A 148 -4.58 14.42 -7.62
N ALA A 149 -3.45 14.06 -7.00
CA ALA A 149 -2.87 12.72 -7.11
C ALA A 149 -3.71 11.63 -6.43
N PRO A 150 -3.87 10.46 -7.08
CA PRO A 150 -4.69 9.36 -6.57
C PRO A 150 -3.96 8.48 -5.55
N VAL A 151 -4.77 7.82 -4.70
CA VAL A 151 -4.39 6.70 -3.83
C VAL A 151 -5.23 5.49 -4.20
N LEU A 152 -4.61 4.33 -4.40
CA LEU A 152 -5.29 3.04 -4.44
C LEU A 152 -4.87 2.22 -3.21
N LEU A 153 -5.84 1.92 -2.36
CA LEU A 153 -5.66 1.11 -1.17
C LEU A 153 -6.39 -0.21 -1.31
N GLY A 154 -5.76 -1.33 -0.95
CA GLY A 154 -6.39 -2.65 -0.88
C GLY A 154 -6.18 -3.28 0.50
N PHE A 155 -7.26 -3.83 1.09
CA PHE A 155 -7.19 -4.44 2.42
C PHE A 155 -8.21 -5.57 2.60
N GLN A 156 -8.02 -6.36 3.65
CA GLN A 156 -9.00 -7.35 4.09
C GLN A 156 -10.14 -6.63 4.80
N SER A 157 -11.38 -6.97 4.44
CA SER A 157 -12.56 -6.37 5.04
C SER A 157 -13.48 -7.43 5.68
N GLY A 158 -14.45 -6.95 6.46
CA GLY A 158 -15.48 -7.72 7.12
C GLY A 158 -16.65 -6.82 7.48
N ASP A 159 -17.72 -7.42 8.01
CA ASP A 159 -18.90 -6.70 8.49
C ASP A 159 -18.60 -5.87 9.74
N GLU A 160 -17.56 -6.29 10.49
CA GLU A 160 -17.04 -5.60 11.67
C GLU A 160 -15.52 -5.56 11.62
N ASP A 161 -14.94 -4.56 12.27
CA ASP A 161 -13.50 -4.45 12.45
C ASP A 161 -13.01 -5.55 13.39
N GLY A 162 -11.82 -6.07 13.10
CA GLY A 162 -11.25 -7.11 13.94
C GLY A 162 -9.78 -7.36 13.66
N HIS A 163 -9.22 -8.27 14.45
CA HIS A 163 -7.80 -8.50 14.47
C HIS A 163 -7.50 -9.94 14.89
N GLU A 164 -6.44 -10.52 14.31
CA GLU A 164 -5.83 -11.77 14.74
C GLU A 164 -4.31 -11.64 14.73
N ARG A 165 -3.64 -12.36 15.62
CA ARG A 165 -2.17 -12.47 15.63
C ARG A 165 -1.75 -13.83 15.15
N LEU A 166 -0.92 -13.87 14.10
CA LEU A 166 -0.24 -15.08 13.67
C LEU A 166 1.06 -15.24 14.45
N THR A 167 1.28 -16.43 14.98
CA THR A 167 2.51 -16.81 15.69
C THR A 167 3.40 -17.73 14.88
N GLU A 168 2.89 -18.27 13.75
CA GLU A 168 3.64 -19.15 12.86
C GLU A 168 3.18 -18.97 11.42
N ARG A 169 4.13 -18.95 10.47
CA ARG A 169 3.85 -19.01 9.04
C ARG A 169 5.03 -19.60 8.28
N PHE A 170 4.75 -20.50 7.33
CA PHE A 170 5.78 -21.22 6.53
C PHE A 170 6.82 -21.95 7.39
N GLY A 171 6.42 -22.49 8.55
CA GLY A 171 7.33 -23.17 9.46
C GLY A 171 8.26 -22.25 10.25
N GLN A 172 8.04 -20.93 10.20
CA GLN A 172 8.79 -19.94 10.96
C GLN A 172 7.93 -19.36 12.08
N GLU A 173 8.53 -19.21 13.27
CA GLU A 173 7.93 -18.46 14.36
C GLU A 173 7.92 -16.96 14.02
N ILE A 174 6.76 -16.32 14.14
CA ILE A 174 6.54 -14.90 13.85
C ILE A 174 5.64 -14.26 14.91
N SER A 175 5.54 -12.95 14.88
CA SER A 175 4.53 -12.20 15.65
C SER A 175 3.94 -11.12 14.75
N LEU A 176 2.91 -11.49 14.01
CA LEU A 176 2.35 -10.64 12.96
C LEU A 176 0.86 -10.43 13.18
N ASP A 177 0.49 -9.19 13.43
CA ASP A 177 -0.91 -8.80 13.57
C ASP A 177 -1.54 -8.59 12.19
N TYR A 178 -2.77 -9.11 12.02
CA TYR A 178 -3.63 -8.92 10.87
C TYR A 178 -4.91 -8.23 11.30
N TYR A 179 -5.15 -7.04 10.75
CA TYR A 179 -6.37 -6.27 10.95
C TYR A 179 -7.26 -6.37 9.72
N TRP A 180 -8.54 -6.62 9.91
CA TRP A 180 -9.56 -6.42 8.89
C TRP A 180 -10.50 -5.32 9.36
N ARG A 181 -11.02 -4.54 8.42
CA ARG A 181 -11.82 -3.36 8.73
C ARG A 181 -13.00 -3.25 7.81
N THR A 182 -14.06 -2.61 8.30
CA THR A 182 -15.16 -2.23 7.41
C THR A 182 -14.66 -1.18 6.41
N PRO A 183 -15.24 -1.13 5.18
CA PRO A 183 -14.93 -0.07 4.23
C PRO A 183 -15.12 1.33 4.80
N ASP A 184 -16.18 1.53 5.61
CA ASP A 184 -16.52 2.81 6.21
C ASP A 184 -15.49 3.27 7.24
N THR A 185 -14.94 2.37 8.04
CA THR A 185 -13.86 2.68 8.98
C THR A 185 -12.67 3.27 8.23
N VAL A 186 -12.19 2.61 7.18
CA VAL A 186 -11.03 3.09 6.42
C VAL A 186 -11.34 4.36 5.64
N ALA A 187 -12.52 4.46 5.02
CA ALA A 187 -12.97 5.66 4.30
C ALA A 187 -13.05 6.89 5.23
N SER A 188 -13.48 6.69 6.50
CA SER A 188 -13.51 7.75 7.49
C SER A 188 -12.12 8.31 7.83
N HIS A 189 -11.11 7.44 7.87
CA HIS A 189 -9.72 7.86 8.05
C HIS A 189 -9.19 8.65 6.86
N PHE A 190 -9.53 8.27 5.62
CA PHE A 190 -9.20 9.05 4.42
C PHE A 190 -9.76 10.47 4.50
N THR A 191 -11.06 10.58 4.78
CA THR A 191 -11.73 11.89 4.90
C THR A 191 -11.10 12.77 5.98
N ARG A 192 -10.79 12.19 7.15
CA ARG A 192 -10.14 12.94 8.25
C ARG A 192 -8.72 13.40 7.89
N ALA A 193 -8.03 12.66 7.02
CA ALA A 193 -6.71 13.05 6.52
C ALA A 193 -6.78 14.05 5.34
N GLY A 194 -7.98 14.45 4.90
CA GLY A 194 -8.16 15.38 3.78
C GLY A 194 -8.09 14.71 2.41
N LEU A 195 -8.18 13.38 2.34
CA LEU A 195 -8.28 12.62 1.09
C LEU A 195 -9.76 12.45 0.70
N GLU A 196 -10.09 12.72 -0.55
CA GLU A 196 -11.43 12.55 -1.10
C GLU A 196 -11.62 11.14 -1.65
N LEU A 197 -12.60 10.40 -1.12
CA LEU A 197 -12.97 9.09 -1.66
C LEU A 197 -13.60 9.26 -3.05
N HIS A 198 -13.08 8.51 -4.02
CA HIS A 198 -13.56 8.50 -5.39
C HIS A 198 -14.38 7.24 -5.70
N ALA A 199 -13.93 6.08 -5.24
CA ALA A 199 -14.62 4.81 -5.44
C ALA A 199 -14.31 3.81 -4.32
N CYS A 200 -15.28 2.94 -4.04
CA CYS A 200 -15.14 1.79 -3.16
C CYS A 200 -15.56 0.54 -3.94
N VAL A 201 -14.71 -0.48 -3.97
CA VAL A 201 -14.99 -1.77 -4.60
C VAL A 201 -14.84 -2.85 -3.55
N LEU A 202 -15.94 -3.52 -3.22
CA LEU A 202 -15.95 -4.71 -2.39
C LEU A 202 -15.95 -5.95 -3.29
N ARG A 203 -15.01 -6.86 -3.07
CA ARG A 203 -14.93 -8.18 -3.69
C ARG A 203 -15.13 -9.25 -2.63
N GLU A 204 -16.08 -10.13 -2.85
CA GLU A 204 -16.28 -11.30 -2.00
C GLU A 204 -15.02 -12.17 -1.93
N ALA A 205 -14.87 -12.92 -0.84
CA ALA A 205 -13.79 -13.87 -0.68
C ALA A 205 -13.83 -14.92 -1.79
N VAL A 206 -12.69 -15.20 -2.40
CA VAL A 206 -12.53 -16.29 -3.38
C VAL A 206 -11.64 -17.38 -2.79
N ASP A 207 -11.44 -18.45 -3.56
CA ASP A 207 -10.76 -19.68 -3.14
C ASP A 207 -9.61 -19.49 -2.13
N GLY A 208 -9.78 -20.06 -0.94
CA GLY A 208 -8.80 -20.02 0.14
C GLY A 208 -8.74 -18.71 0.94
N GLU A 209 -9.46 -17.68 0.56
CA GLU A 209 -9.52 -16.43 1.31
C GLU A 209 -10.53 -16.53 2.46
N LYS A 210 -10.12 -16.10 3.64
CA LYS A 210 -11.00 -16.11 4.83
C LYS A 210 -12.02 -14.95 4.84
N ARG A 211 -11.78 -13.88 4.07
CA ARG A 211 -12.50 -12.61 4.18
C ARG A 211 -12.62 -11.91 2.82
N PRO A 212 -13.63 -11.06 2.63
CA PRO A 212 -13.71 -10.14 1.49
C PRO A 212 -12.49 -9.22 1.38
N ARG A 213 -12.36 -8.60 0.22
CA ARG A 213 -11.34 -7.58 -0.07
C ARG A 213 -12.01 -6.29 -0.46
N THR A 214 -11.58 -5.20 0.15
CA THR A 214 -12.01 -3.86 -0.24
C THR A 214 -10.86 -3.11 -0.89
N PHE A 215 -11.20 -2.39 -1.95
CA PHE A 215 -10.31 -1.46 -2.62
C PHE A 215 -10.93 -0.06 -2.57
N LEU A 216 -10.19 0.90 -2.05
CA LEU A 216 -10.57 2.30 -2.03
C LEU A 216 -9.71 3.07 -2.99
N LEU A 217 -10.34 3.78 -3.91
CA LEU A 217 -9.73 4.83 -4.71
C LEU A 217 -10.07 6.17 -4.08
N ALA A 218 -9.06 6.94 -3.74
CA ALA A 218 -9.17 8.29 -3.22
C ALA A 218 -8.19 9.21 -3.94
N ARG A 219 -8.25 10.50 -3.67
CA ARG A 219 -7.30 11.48 -4.19
C ARG A 219 -7.03 12.58 -3.17
N ARG A 220 -5.86 13.17 -3.24
CA ARG A 220 -5.66 14.48 -2.63
C ARG A 220 -6.45 15.52 -3.43
N PRO A 221 -7.26 16.40 -2.80
CA PRO A 221 -7.99 17.43 -3.52
C PRO A 221 -7.07 18.27 -4.41
N ALA A 222 -7.54 18.62 -5.60
CA ALA A 222 -6.85 19.60 -6.44
C ALA A 222 -6.96 21.00 -5.80
N VAL A 223 -5.93 21.83 -5.97
CA VAL A 223 -6.04 23.23 -5.59
C VAL A 223 -7.05 23.90 -6.54
N VAL A 224 -8.18 24.31 -6.03
CA VAL A 224 -9.12 25.15 -6.81
C VAL A 224 -8.45 26.52 -6.95
N THR A 225 -7.83 26.77 -8.07
CA THR A 225 -7.46 28.14 -8.46
C THR A 225 -8.77 28.85 -8.74
N GLY A 226 -9.25 29.65 -7.75
CA GLY A 226 -10.40 30.52 -7.96
C GLY A 226 -10.08 31.47 -9.10
N GLU A 227 -10.82 31.34 -10.20
CA GLU A 227 -10.91 32.39 -11.19
C GLU A 227 -11.58 33.58 -10.51
N SER A 228 -10.82 34.67 -10.39
CA SER A 228 -11.29 35.97 -9.91
C SER A 228 -11.87 36.76 -11.05
#